data_9576c30008c766577e6d9785d69c1466
#
_entry.id   9576c30008c766577e6d9785d69c1466
#
_cell.length_a   1.000
_cell.length_b   1.000
_cell.length_c   1.000
_cell.angle_alpha   90.00
_cell.angle_beta   90.00
_cell.angle_gamma   90.00
#
_symmetry.space_group_name_H-M   'P 1'
#
loop_
_entity.id
_entity.type
_entity.pdbx_description
1 polymer ?
#
loop_
_entity_poly.entity_id
_entity_poly.type
_entity_poly.pdbx_seq_one_letter_code
_entity_poly.pdbx_strand_id
1 'polypeptide(L)'
;MFGISDFAMRVGALFAILALVLCAIVAHADKPIVVKDSEAIQYVGKEAEVRGRVVSVTTSPLGTTFINFGGEYPNQTFAGFIAAGSPIAVDQRLTMIQGKTISITGTIRLRAGKPEIEILSADQITGLDSQTER
;
A
#
# COMPACT_ATOMS: atom_id res chain seq x y z
N MET A 1 -34.59 -30.47 -40.38
CA MET A 1 -33.19 -30.13 -40.63
C MET A 1 -32.77 -28.70 -40.28
N PHE A 2 -33.63 -27.90 -39.72
CA PHE A 2 -33.37 -26.51 -39.39
C PHE A 2 -32.99 -26.27 -37.92
N GLY A 3 -32.96 -27.28 -37.03
CA GLY A 3 -32.80 -27.11 -35.59
C GLY A 3 -31.34 -27.12 -35.08
N ILE A 4 -30.38 -27.64 -35.85
CA ILE A 4 -29.01 -27.84 -35.36
C ILE A 4 -28.17 -26.55 -35.50
N SER A 5 -28.38 -25.77 -36.56
CA SER A 5 -27.66 -24.51 -36.79
C SER A 5 -28.13 -23.40 -35.82
N ASP A 6 -29.41 -23.36 -35.47
CA ASP A 6 -29.96 -22.40 -34.50
C ASP A 6 -29.50 -22.68 -33.07
N PHE A 7 -29.35 -23.96 -32.71
CA PHE A 7 -28.82 -24.37 -31.41
C PHE A 7 -27.35 -23.98 -31.22
N ALA A 8 -26.51 -24.16 -32.25
CA ALA A 8 -25.08 -23.79 -32.22
C ALA A 8 -24.89 -22.28 -32.10
N MET A 9 -25.70 -21.45 -32.75
CA MET A 9 -25.67 -19.98 -32.62
C MET A 9 -26.10 -19.51 -31.22
N ARG A 10 -27.06 -20.14 -30.59
CA ARG A 10 -27.52 -19.79 -29.23
C ARG A 10 -26.46 -20.12 -28.18
N VAL A 11 -25.78 -21.24 -28.31
CA VAL A 11 -24.72 -21.66 -27.41
C VAL A 11 -23.51 -20.73 -27.51
N GLY A 12 -23.13 -20.32 -28.74
CA GLY A 12 -22.03 -19.38 -28.96
C GLY A 12 -22.28 -17.99 -28.34
N ALA A 13 -23.53 -17.49 -28.42
CA ALA A 13 -23.91 -16.22 -27.84
C ALA A 13 -23.86 -16.24 -26.29
N LEU A 14 -24.25 -17.35 -25.67
CA LEU A 14 -24.20 -17.52 -24.21
C LEU A 14 -22.77 -17.57 -23.68
N PHE A 15 -21.85 -18.24 -24.38
CA PHE A 15 -20.41 -18.27 -24.00
C PHE A 15 -19.75 -16.91 -24.15
N ALA A 16 -20.09 -16.13 -25.17
CA ALA A 16 -19.56 -14.78 -25.36
C ALA A 16 -20.02 -13.81 -24.25
N ILE A 17 -21.26 -13.89 -23.79
CA ILE A 17 -21.79 -13.06 -22.70
C ILE A 17 -21.12 -13.44 -21.37
N LEU A 18 -20.91 -14.72 -21.10
CA LEU A 18 -20.25 -15.18 -19.87
C LEU A 18 -18.79 -14.73 -19.80
N ALA A 19 -18.06 -14.76 -20.92
CA ALA A 19 -16.69 -14.26 -20.98
C ALA A 19 -16.59 -12.74 -20.74
N LEU A 20 -17.55 -11.96 -21.25
CA LEU A 20 -17.62 -10.51 -21.03
C LEU A 20 -17.92 -10.15 -19.58
N VAL A 21 -18.80 -10.89 -18.91
CA VAL A 21 -19.12 -10.68 -17.49
C VAL A 21 -17.93 -11.02 -16.60
N LEU A 22 -17.17 -12.08 -16.91
CA LEU A 22 -15.97 -12.46 -16.16
C LEU A 22 -14.84 -11.40 -16.29
N CYS A 23 -14.69 -10.82 -17.49
CA CYS A 23 -13.71 -9.74 -17.72
C CYS A 23 -14.07 -8.46 -16.98
N ALA A 24 -15.36 -8.13 -16.84
CA ALA A 24 -15.82 -6.97 -16.10
C ALA A 24 -15.58 -7.08 -14.57
N ILE A 25 -15.65 -8.31 -14.01
CA ILE A 25 -15.36 -8.54 -12.57
C ILE A 25 -13.88 -8.33 -12.25
N VAL A 26 -12.97 -8.68 -13.17
CA VAL A 26 -11.51 -8.52 -12.98
C VAL A 26 -11.07 -7.05 -13.07
N ALA A 27 -11.84 -6.19 -13.75
CA ALA A 27 -11.50 -4.76 -13.93
C ALA A 27 -11.78 -3.89 -12.69
N HIS A 28 -12.42 -4.41 -11.65
CA HIS A 28 -12.71 -3.70 -10.40
C HIS A 28 -11.75 -4.15 -9.30
N ALA A 29 -10.44 -3.85 -9.47
CA ALA A 29 -9.49 -3.96 -8.37
C ALA A 29 -9.82 -2.86 -7.36
N ASP A 30 -10.22 -3.26 -6.15
CA ASP A 30 -10.52 -2.35 -5.06
C ASP A 30 -9.28 -1.52 -4.71
N LYS A 31 -9.45 -0.20 -4.55
CA LYS A 31 -8.40 0.67 -4.02
C LYS A 31 -8.12 0.28 -2.57
N PRO A 32 -6.86 0.35 -2.10
CA PRO A 32 -6.54 0.15 -0.71
C PRO A 32 -7.38 1.07 0.19
N ILE A 33 -7.84 0.54 1.31
CA ILE A 33 -8.53 1.35 2.32
C ILE A 33 -7.54 2.33 2.94
N VAL A 34 -8.00 3.55 3.23
CA VAL A 34 -7.22 4.57 3.92
C VAL A 34 -7.50 4.49 5.41
N VAL A 35 -6.46 4.30 6.22
CA VAL A 35 -6.57 4.20 7.67
C VAL A 35 -5.59 5.17 8.34
N LYS A 36 -5.90 5.60 9.54
CA LYS A 36 -4.97 6.39 10.35
C LYS A 36 -3.87 5.51 10.94
N ASP A 37 -2.69 6.09 11.18
CA ASP A 37 -1.58 5.40 11.83
C ASP A 37 -1.99 4.75 13.17
N SER A 38 -2.80 5.42 13.98
CA SER A 38 -3.32 4.91 15.25
C SER A 38 -4.28 3.73 15.12
N GLU A 39 -4.87 3.53 13.95
CA GLU A 39 -5.81 2.45 13.65
C GLU A 39 -5.18 1.29 12.89
N ALA A 40 -3.93 1.42 12.45
CA ALA A 40 -3.26 0.43 11.63
C ALA A 40 -3.20 -0.97 12.26
N ILE A 41 -3.10 -1.03 13.59
CA ILE A 41 -3.08 -2.30 14.34
C ILE A 41 -4.34 -3.15 14.12
N GLN A 42 -5.47 -2.54 13.79
CA GLN A 42 -6.74 -3.24 13.52
C GLN A 42 -6.79 -3.86 12.12
N TYR A 43 -5.85 -3.51 11.24
CA TYR A 43 -5.83 -3.91 9.84
C TYR A 43 -4.63 -4.80 9.48
N VAL A 44 -4.01 -5.41 10.47
CA VAL A 44 -2.89 -6.33 10.26
C VAL A 44 -3.29 -7.47 9.32
N GLY A 45 -2.45 -7.75 8.34
CA GLY A 45 -2.68 -8.74 7.28
C GLY A 45 -3.40 -8.20 6.06
N LYS A 46 -3.86 -6.94 6.09
CA LYS A 46 -4.57 -6.30 4.99
C LYS A 46 -3.68 -5.30 4.26
N GLU A 47 -3.95 -5.12 2.97
CA GLU A 47 -3.38 -4.02 2.20
C GLU A 47 -4.14 -2.73 2.51
N ALA A 48 -3.43 -1.69 2.89
CA ALA A 48 -4.00 -0.41 3.27
C ALA A 48 -3.05 0.74 2.93
N GLU A 49 -3.63 1.93 2.81
CA GLU A 49 -2.92 3.20 2.80
C GLU A 49 -2.97 3.77 4.21
N VAL A 50 -1.86 3.75 4.92
CA VAL A 50 -1.76 4.27 6.29
C VAL A 50 -1.29 5.70 6.25
N ARG A 51 -2.11 6.62 6.76
CA ARG A 51 -1.87 8.05 6.76
C ARG A 51 -1.62 8.56 8.17
N GLY A 52 -0.60 9.39 8.32
CA GLY A 52 -0.29 10.00 9.60
C GLY A 52 0.84 11.02 9.51
N ARG A 53 1.17 11.59 10.67
CA ARG A 53 2.29 12.50 10.82
C ARG A 53 3.55 11.73 11.17
N VAL A 54 4.61 11.99 10.43
CA VAL A 54 5.93 11.44 10.71
C VAL A 54 6.54 12.15 11.93
N VAL A 55 6.85 11.38 12.96
CA VAL A 55 7.53 11.87 14.16
C VAL A 55 9.04 11.85 13.97
N SER A 56 9.56 10.77 13.41
CA SER A 56 10.99 10.64 13.15
C SER A 56 11.29 9.70 11.98
N VAL A 57 12.44 9.93 11.37
CA VAL A 57 13.06 9.00 10.42
C VAL A 57 14.40 8.59 11.01
N THR A 58 14.57 7.31 11.31
CA THR A 58 15.77 6.77 11.97
C THR A 58 16.37 5.65 11.17
N THR A 59 17.69 5.56 11.17
CA THR A 59 18.43 4.47 10.54
C THR A 59 19.20 3.70 11.61
N SER A 60 18.97 2.39 11.66
CA SER A 60 19.68 1.52 12.60
C SER A 60 21.17 1.36 12.21
N PRO A 61 22.03 0.87 13.14
CA PRO A 61 23.42 0.59 12.81
C PRO A 61 23.62 -0.40 11.65
N LEU A 62 22.62 -1.25 11.39
CA LEU A 62 22.62 -2.22 10.28
C LEU A 62 22.11 -1.62 8.95
N GLY A 63 21.75 -0.35 8.93
CA GLY A 63 21.30 0.36 7.73
C GLY A 63 19.81 0.26 7.43
N THR A 64 19.02 -0.31 8.31
CA THR A 64 17.54 -0.33 8.19
C THR A 64 16.97 1.03 8.55
N THR A 65 16.12 1.59 7.70
CA THR A 65 15.45 2.86 7.94
C THR A 65 14.02 2.65 8.40
N PHE A 66 13.61 3.38 9.43
CA PHE A 66 12.26 3.40 9.97
C PHE A 66 11.68 4.80 9.87
N ILE A 67 10.46 4.88 9.34
CA ILE A 67 9.64 6.08 9.35
C ILE A 67 8.61 5.88 10.45
N ASN A 68 8.76 6.57 11.58
CA ASN A 68 7.93 6.38 12.77
C ASN A 68 6.79 7.39 12.81
N PHE A 69 5.58 6.89 13.09
CA PHE A 69 4.36 7.68 13.22
C PHE A 69 3.85 7.63 14.66
N GLY A 70 3.24 8.72 15.10
CA GLY A 70 2.56 8.81 16.40
C GLY A 70 3.48 8.90 17.62
N GLY A 71 4.71 8.46 17.52
CA GLY A 71 5.72 8.49 18.56
C GLY A 71 7.06 8.01 18.05
N GLU A 72 8.10 8.22 18.84
CA GLU A 72 9.41 7.65 18.59
C GLU A 72 9.44 6.19 19.06
N TYR A 73 10.33 5.39 18.48
CA TYR A 73 10.55 4.02 18.94
C TYR A 73 10.89 3.99 20.45
N PRO A 74 10.29 3.13 21.28
CA PRO A 74 9.34 2.04 20.94
C PRO A 74 7.86 2.43 21.06
N ASN A 75 7.52 3.71 21.11
CA ASN A 75 6.16 4.22 21.34
C ASN A 75 5.42 4.62 20.04
N GLN A 76 5.95 4.26 18.87
CA GLN A 76 5.29 4.51 17.60
C GLN A 76 3.96 3.75 17.49
N THR A 77 2.98 4.37 16.85
CA THR A 77 1.69 3.74 16.52
C THR A 77 1.79 2.87 15.28
N PHE A 78 2.67 3.27 14.35
CA PHE A 78 2.91 2.61 13.08
C PHE A 78 4.29 2.98 12.56
N ALA A 79 4.91 2.13 11.76
CA ALA A 79 6.17 2.43 11.11
C ALA A 79 6.20 1.97 9.65
N GLY A 80 6.85 2.76 8.81
CA GLY A 80 7.35 2.31 7.52
C GLY A 80 8.75 1.74 7.70
N PHE A 81 9.03 0.61 7.07
CA PHE A 81 10.30 -0.10 7.17
C PHE A 81 10.96 -0.17 5.79
N ILE A 82 12.23 0.27 5.72
CA ILE A 82 13.04 0.20 4.50
C ILE A 82 14.27 -0.65 4.81
N ALA A 83 14.40 -1.79 4.13
CA ALA A 83 15.53 -2.69 4.31
C ALA A 83 16.86 -2.02 3.92
N ALA A 84 17.91 -2.36 4.64
CA ALA A 84 19.26 -1.95 4.29
C ALA A 84 19.62 -2.38 2.86
N GLY A 85 20.22 -1.49 2.08
CA GLY A 85 20.57 -1.76 0.69
C GLY A 85 19.44 -1.61 -0.33
N SER A 86 18.22 -1.34 0.13
CA SER A 86 17.12 -0.98 -0.76
C SER A 86 17.40 0.35 -1.47
N PRO A 87 17.10 0.48 -2.79
CA PRO A 87 17.34 1.73 -3.52
C PRO A 87 16.66 2.96 -2.89
N ILE A 88 15.48 2.79 -2.29
CA ILE A 88 14.78 3.89 -1.63
C ILE A 88 15.48 4.37 -0.35
N ALA A 89 16.32 3.55 0.28
CA ALA A 89 17.03 3.93 1.51
C ALA A 89 17.94 5.16 1.34
N VAL A 90 18.39 5.43 0.12
CA VAL A 90 19.24 6.58 -0.23
C VAL A 90 18.48 7.76 -0.81
N ASP A 91 17.16 7.70 -0.84
CA ASP A 91 16.33 8.81 -1.32
C ASP A 91 16.38 9.97 -0.33
N GLN A 92 16.95 11.10 -0.78
CA GLN A 92 17.15 12.27 0.07
C GLN A 92 15.83 12.89 0.56
N ARG A 93 14.72 12.67 -0.13
CA ARG A 93 13.41 13.16 0.29
C ARG A 93 12.98 12.60 1.65
N LEU A 94 13.47 11.43 2.03
CA LEU A 94 13.22 10.84 3.34
C LEU A 94 13.73 11.69 4.50
N THR A 95 14.78 12.47 4.30
CA THR A 95 15.35 13.36 5.34
C THR A 95 14.47 14.57 5.62
N MET A 96 13.47 14.83 4.77
CA MET A 96 12.67 16.06 4.79
C MET A 96 11.22 15.83 5.23
N ILE A 97 10.83 14.59 5.49
CA ILE A 97 9.43 14.25 5.80
C ILE A 97 9.10 14.32 7.31
N GLN A 98 10.08 14.47 8.17
CA GLN A 98 9.83 14.61 9.61
C GLN A 98 8.90 15.79 9.89
N GLY A 99 7.86 15.55 10.68
CA GLY A 99 6.83 16.54 10.99
C GLY A 99 5.76 16.70 9.92
N LYS A 100 5.87 16.04 8.78
CA LYS A 100 4.89 16.09 7.69
C LYS A 100 3.88 14.96 7.77
N THR A 101 2.71 15.19 7.19
CA THR A 101 1.70 14.16 6.99
C THR A 101 1.94 13.48 5.65
N ILE A 102 2.15 12.17 5.69
CA ILE A 102 2.32 11.32 4.51
C ILE A 102 1.42 10.08 4.60
N SER A 103 1.33 9.34 3.52
CA SER A 103 0.69 8.02 3.49
C SER A 103 1.67 6.97 3.01
N ILE A 104 1.58 5.77 3.57
CA ILE A 104 2.35 4.60 3.12
C ILE A 104 1.36 3.49 2.76
N THR A 105 1.47 2.97 1.55
CA THR A 105 0.60 1.90 1.04
C THR A 105 1.34 0.57 0.99
N GLY A 106 0.69 -0.47 1.47
CA GLY A 106 1.20 -1.83 1.46
C GLY A 106 0.46 -2.75 2.40
N THR A 107 0.96 -3.95 2.56
CA THR A 107 0.39 -4.92 3.51
C THR A 107 0.90 -4.64 4.92
N ILE A 108 -0.03 -4.44 5.85
CA ILE A 108 0.31 -4.20 7.25
C ILE A 108 0.72 -5.51 7.90
N ARG A 109 1.90 -5.52 8.52
CA ARG A 109 2.44 -6.66 9.26
C ARG A 109 2.73 -6.26 10.69
N LEU A 110 2.77 -7.24 11.59
CA LEU A 110 3.26 -7.04 12.96
C LEU A 110 4.75 -7.31 13.03
N ARG A 111 5.48 -6.39 13.65
CA ARG A 111 6.86 -6.60 14.05
C ARG A 111 7.03 -6.10 15.49
N ALA A 112 7.50 -6.99 16.37
CA ALA A 112 7.60 -6.70 17.81
C ALA A 112 6.31 -6.11 18.40
N GLY A 113 5.15 -6.62 17.97
CA GLY A 113 3.83 -6.16 18.43
C GLY A 113 3.34 -4.84 17.84
N LYS A 114 4.09 -4.21 16.94
CA LYS A 114 3.72 -2.96 16.29
C LYS A 114 3.39 -3.18 14.81
N PRO A 115 2.38 -2.45 14.27
CA PRO A 115 2.06 -2.53 12.85
C PRO A 115 3.12 -1.80 12.02
N GLU A 116 3.52 -2.40 10.92
CA GLU A 116 4.44 -1.79 9.96
C GLU A 116 4.13 -2.20 8.53
N ILE A 117 4.58 -1.38 7.57
CA ILE A 117 4.58 -1.70 6.14
C ILE A 117 6.01 -1.66 5.64
N GLU A 118 6.42 -2.70 4.92
CA GLU A 118 7.69 -2.70 4.20
C GLU A 118 7.58 -1.82 2.95
N ILE A 119 8.53 -0.91 2.81
CA ILE A 119 8.60 0.02 1.67
C ILE A 119 9.69 -0.48 0.73
N LEU A 120 9.28 -0.88 -0.47
CA LEU A 120 10.16 -1.38 -1.53
C LEU A 120 10.41 -0.31 -2.60
N SER A 121 9.51 0.66 -2.73
CA SER A 121 9.54 1.69 -3.76
C SER A 121 8.97 3.01 -3.23
N ALA A 122 9.49 4.12 -3.75
CA ALA A 122 8.99 5.46 -3.45
C ALA A 122 7.50 5.64 -3.81
N ASP A 123 6.99 4.86 -4.77
CA ASP A 123 5.59 4.90 -5.20
C ASP A 123 4.61 4.50 -4.07
N GLN A 124 5.08 3.77 -3.06
CA GLN A 124 4.28 3.43 -1.89
C GLN A 124 4.06 4.61 -0.95
N ILE A 125 4.83 5.68 -1.10
CA ILE A 125 4.77 6.85 -0.22
C ILE A 125 4.12 8.01 -0.96
N THR A 126 2.99 8.49 -0.46
CA THR A 126 2.33 9.69 -0.93
C THR A 126 2.72 10.85 -0.03
N GLY A 127 3.17 11.96 -0.62
CA GLY A 127 3.59 13.15 0.11
C GLY A 127 5.10 13.38 0.17
N LEU A 128 5.92 12.54 -0.47
CA LEU A 128 7.36 12.76 -0.59
C LEU A 128 7.69 14.04 -1.37
N ASP A 129 6.90 14.34 -2.40
CA ASP A 129 7.15 15.46 -3.32
C ASP A 129 6.48 16.77 -2.89
N SER A 130 5.73 16.77 -1.80
CA SER A 130 4.99 17.96 -1.32
C SER A 130 5.88 19.06 -0.71
N GLN A 131 7.12 19.14 -1.17
CA GLN A 131 8.10 20.15 -0.73
C GLN A 131 7.93 21.52 -1.39
N THR A 132 7.03 21.69 -2.35
CA THR A 132 7.01 22.86 -3.23
C THR A 132 5.85 23.83 -2.97
N GLU A 133 5.05 23.64 -1.92
CA GLU A 133 4.03 24.63 -1.58
C GLU A 133 4.42 25.41 -0.31
N ARG A 134 5.03 26.51 -0.57
CA ARG A 134 4.98 27.65 0.33
C ARG A 134 3.92 28.61 -0.15
#